data_6dfbe03adb2c32b86081de53b4931113
#
_entry.id   6dfbe03adb2c32b86081de53b4931113
#
_cell.length_a   1.000
_cell.length_b   1.000
_cell.length_c   1.000
_cell.angle_alpha   90.00
_cell.angle_beta   90.00
_cell.angle_gamma   90.00
#
_symmetry.space_group_name_H-M   'P 1'
#
loop_
_entity.id
_entity.type
_entity.pdbx_description
1 polymer ?
#
loop_
_entity_poly.entity_id
_entity_poly.type
_entity_poly.pdbx_seq_one_letter_code
_entity_poly.pdbx_strand_id
1 'polypeptide(L)'
;MKASLYELKASIYVKSNYMPIRIYEVIAITGILCVVLYGILGDMGISSVISYISIYAGVSFRLLPSINRLIGTSNTLSTNSHILDVLVHEDSDEDRIKDEPVVFEKYIELSGIHFGYTPEQRILENINLKISKGDFIGIVGNSGSGKSTLVNVLASLLYHTEGRLLVDGLPLRSSQENQYRYLFSYVKQDVFMINDTILHNVAFVDESPDLERVLSCLDKVNLTEWIKTLSDGIYTPVGELGNHVSGGQRQRIAIARALYKDAEIFIFDEVTNNLDMHSRQQTLKAIEILKETGKTAIFITHKEDELKMCDHVYSLEENSLIEVK
;
A
#
# COMPACT_ATOMS: atom_id res chain seq x y z
N MET A 1 3.31 20.20 17.51
CA MET A 1 2.49 20.73 16.38
C MET A 1 1.34 19.80 15.96
N LYS A 2 1.53 18.47 15.82
CA LYS A 2 0.41 17.54 15.49
C LYS A 2 -0.65 17.43 16.60
N ALA A 3 -0.30 17.46 17.88
CA ALA A 3 -1.25 17.43 19.00
C ALA A 3 -2.19 18.63 19.01
N SER A 4 -1.68 19.86 18.76
CA SER A 4 -2.49 21.09 18.73
C SER A 4 -3.50 21.10 17.56
N LEU A 5 -3.17 20.48 16.44
CA LEU A 5 -4.08 20.35 15.29
C LEU A 5 -5.21 19.34 15.56
N TYR A 6 -4.91 18.30 16.33
CA TYR A 6 -5.92 17.30 16.75
C TYR A 6 -6.91 17.90 17.75
N GLU A 7 -6.40 18.67 18.72
CA GLU A 7 -7.24 19.40 19.69
C GLU A 7 -8.10 20.47 18.99
N LEU A 8 -7.54 21.17 18.00
CA LEU A 8 -8.30 22.15 17.22
C LEU A 8 -9.43 21.51 16.40
N LYS A 9 -9.12 20.38 15.72
CA LYS A 9 -10.14 19.62 14.97
C LYS A 9 -11.22 19.03 15.88
N ALA A 10 -10.85 18.48 17.04
CA ALA A 10 -11.79 17.97 18.03
C ALA A 10 -12.67 19.11 18.60
N SER A 11 -12.11 20.28 18.86
CA SER A 11 -12.86 21.48 19.32
C SER A 11 -13.84 21.98 18.26
N ILE A 12 -13.46 22.00 16.97
CA ILE A 12 -14.33 22.38 15.87
C ILE A 12 -15.46 21.37 15.69
N TYR A 13 -15.17 20.07 15.80
CA TYR A 13 -16.17 19.00 15.71
C TYR A 13 -17.20 19.06 16.83
N VAL A 14 -16.75 19.27 18.07
CA VAL A 14 -17.64 19.46 19.23
C VAL A 14 -18.50 20.71 19.07
N LYS A 15 -17.93 21.85 18.65
CA LYS A 15 -18.70 23.08 18.39
C LYS A 15 -19.72 22.91 17.28
N SER A 16 -19.38 22.24 16.20
CA SER A 16 -20.28 22.00 15.06
C SER A 16 -21.52 21.15 15.44
N ASN A 17 -21.35 20.17 16.33
CA ASN A 17 -22.44 19.29 16.73
C ASN A 17 -23.36 19.85 17.83
N TYR A 18 -22.84 20.67 18.75
CA TYR A 18 -23.62 21.18 19.88
C TYR A 18 -24.21 22.59 19.65
N MET A 19 -23.62 23.37 18.78
CA MET A 19 -24.08 24.75 18.53
C MET A 19 -25.51 24.82 17.94
N PRO A 20 -25.89 23.97 16.99
CA PRO A 20 -27.27 23.99 16.45
C PRO A 20 -28.34 23.70 17.52
N ILE A 21 -28.06 22.73 18.43
CA ILE A 21 -28.98 22.34 19.49
C ILE A 21 -29.29 23.52 20.41
N ARG A 22 -28.28 24.30 20.80
CA ARG A 22 -28.43 25.48 21.64
C ARG A 22 -29.25 26.60 20.96
N ILE A 23 -29.06 26.77 19.66
CA ILE A 23 -29.82 27.74 18.89
C ILE A 23 -31.31 27.38 18.88
N TYR A 24 -31.66 26.11 18.71
CA TYR A 24 -33.04 25.63 18.73
C TYR A 24 -33.68 25.75 20.12
N GLU A 25 -32.95 25.50 21.20
CA GLU A 25 -33.41 25.74 22.57
C GLU A 25 -33.81 27.23 22.77
N VAL A 26 -32.95 28.15 22.34
CA VAL A 26 -33.21 29.59 22.41
C VAL A 26 -34.43 29.97 21.58
N ILE A 27 -34.57 29.44 20.37
CA ILE A 27 -35.75 29.72 19.49
C ILE A 27 -37.02 29.20 20.17
N ALA A 28 -37.02 28.02 20.76
CA ALA A 28 -38.17 27.45 21.44
C ALA A 28 -38.59 28.28 22.66
N ILE A 29 -37.66 28.74 23.48
CA ILE A 29 -37.92 29.61 24.64
C ILE A 29 -38.46 30.97 24.16
N THR A 30 -37.84 31.55 23.14
CA THR A 30 -38.28 32.84 22.57
C THR A 30 -39.68 32.75 22.01
N GLY A 31 -40.01 31.64 21.33
CA GLY A 31 -41.36 31.38 20.82
C GLY A 31 -42.42 31.32 21.93
N ILE A 32 -42.15 30.67 23.07
CA ILE A 32 -43.05 30.64 24.23
C ILE A 32 -43.23 32.07 24.78
N LEU A 33 -42.14 32.83 24.92
CA LEU A 33 -42.20 34.23 25.38
C LEU A 33 -43.06 35.11 24.45
N CYS A 34 -42.94 34.94 23.14
CA CYS A 34 -43.77 35.67 22.15
C CYS A 34 -45.24 35.31 22.28
N VAL A 35 -45.59 34.03 22.50
CA VAL A 35 -46.98 33.61 22.70
C VAL A 35 -47.57 34.24 23.96
N VAL A 36 -46.81 34.23 25.06
CA VAL A 36 -47.25 34.87 26.34
C VAL A 36 -47.43 36.39 26.14
N LEU A 37 -46.49 37.07 25.53
CA LEU A 37 -46.54 38.51 25.27
C LEU A 37 -47.74 38.89 24.39
N TYR A 38 -47.99 38.12 23.35
CA TYR A 38 -49.13 38.29 22.46
C TYR A 38 -50.45 38.10 23.20
N GLY A 39 -50.55 37.12 24.11
CA GLY A 39 -51.74 36.91 24.93
C GLY A 39 -52.01 38.05 25.92
N ILE A 40 -50.96 38.62 26.52
CA ILE A 40 -51.08 39.76 27.46
C ILE A 40 -51.48 41.05 26.70
N LEU A 41 -50.85 41.35 25.58
CA LEU A 41 -51.14 42.56 24.78
C LEU A 41 -52.49 42.48 24.06
N GLY A 42 -52.95 41.27 23.72
CA GLY A 42 -54.22 41.00 23.04
C GLY A 42 -55.42 40.85 23.97
N ASP A 43 -55.24 41.09 25.27
CA ASP A 43 -56.27 40.94 26.32
C ASP A 43 -57.02 39.58 26.27
N MET A 44 -56.24 38.52 25.94
CA MET A 44 -56.76 37.16 25.80
C MET A 44 -57.01 36.50 27.19
N GLY A 45 -58.08 35.75 27.32
CA GLY A 45 -58.32 34.97 28.52
C GLY A 45 -57.21 33.95 28.81
N ILE A 46 -56.86 33.76 30.06
CA ILE A 46 -55.76 32.90 30.51
C ILE A 46 -55.84 31.48 29.92
N SER A 47 -57.08 30.93 29.78
CA SER A 47 -57.30 29.59 29.20
C SER A 47 -56.84 29.50 27.72
N SER A 48 -57.03 30.59 26.95
CA SER A 48 -56.58 30.65 25.56
C SER A 48 -55.05 30.66 25.45
N VAL A 49 -54.39 31.48 26.31
CA VAL A 49 -52.91 31.57 26.36
C VAL A 49 -52.31 30.21 26.74
N ILE A 50 -52.88 29.53 27.74
CA ILE A 50 -52.42 28.17 28.14
C ILE A 50 -52.58 27.18 26.98
N SER A 51 -53.68 27.25 26.22
CA SER A 51 -53.91 26.38 25.07
C SER A 51 -52.87 26.59 23.98
N TYR A 52 -52.52 27.83 23.64
CA TYR A 52 -51.47 28.14 22.65
C TYR A 52 -50.10 27.69 23.12
N ILE A 53 -49.75 27.91 24.38
CA ILE A 53 -48.48 27.43 24.96
C ILE A 53 -48.42 25.90 24.89
N SER A 54 -49.51 25.19 25.24
CA SER A 54 -49.55 23.71 25.23
C SER A 54 -49.35 23.16 23.80
N ILE A 55 -50.01 23.77 22.81
CA ILE A 55 -49.85 23.40 21.40
C ILE A 55 -48.39 23.66 20.95
N TYR A 56 -47.85 24.84 21.23
CA TYR A 56 -46.48 25.21 20.85
C TYR A 56 -45.45 24.29 21.51
N ALA A 57 -45.61 24.01 22.78
CA ALA A 57 -44.73 23.09 23.50
C ALA A 57 -44.82 21.66 22.95
N GLY A 58 -46.02 21.16 22.63
CA GLY A 58 -46.22 19.82 22.04
C GLY A 58 -45.58 19.71 20.65
N VAL A 59 -45.72 20.74 19.80
CA VAL A 59 -45.10 20.79 18.47
C VAL A 59 -43.58 20.87 18.61
N SER A 60 -43.08 21.76 19.47
CA SER A 60 -41.63 21.90 19.71
C SER A 60 -41.00 20.60 20.21
N PHE A 61 -41.63 19.90 21.16
CA PHE A 61 -41.15 18.63 21.68
C PHE A 61 -41.09 17.54 20.60
N ARG A 62 -41.99 17.56 19.63
CA ARG A 62 -42.00 16.60 18.51
C ARG A 62 -41.01 16.94 17.40
N LEU A 63 -40.76 18.24 17.14
CA LEU A 63 -39.86 18.70 16.10
C LEU A 63 -38.39 18.59 16.49
N LEU A 64 -38.03 18.90 17.74
CA LEU A 64 -36.65 18.88 18.24
C LEU A 64 -35.90 17.58 17.94
N PRO A 65 -36.43 16.37 18.22
CA PRO A 65 -35.75 15.13 17.90
C PRO A 65 -35.55 14.90 16.39
N SER A 66 -36.52 15.34 15.58
CA SER A 66 -36.46 15.22 14.11
C SER A 66 -35.38 16.10 13.52
N ILE A 67 -35.25 17.33 13.98
CA ILE A 67 -34.22 18.29 13.58
C ILE A 67 -32.83 17.75 13.99
N ASN A 68 -32.68 17.26 15.23
CA ASN A 68 -31.43 16.68 15.72
C ASN A 68 -30.99 15.47 14.88
N ARG A 69 -31.94 14.62 14.47
CA ARG A 69 -31.67 13.49 13.59
C ARG A 69 -31.21 13.96 12.21
N LEU A 70 -31.83 14.96 11.63
CA LEU A 70 -31.42 15.54 10.33
C LEU A 70 -30.01 16.12 10.40
N ILE A 71 -29.69 16.88 11.43
CA ILE A 71 -28.35 17.46 11.63
C ILE A 71 -27.31 16.34 11.80
N GLY A 72 -27.61 15.35 12.64
CA GLY A 72 -26.72 14.20 12.86
C GLY A 72 -26.44 13.43 11.55
N THR A 73 -27.49 13.16 10.76
CA THR A 73 -27.35 12.49 9.47
C THR A 73 -26.55 13.33 8.46
N SER A 74 -26.82 14.64 8.39
CA SER A 74 -26.09 15.56 7.50
C SER A 74 -24.60 15.63 7.87
N ASN A 75 -24.27 15.69 9.17
CA ASN A 75 -22.90 15.68 9.64
C ASN A 75 -22.19 14.36 9.32
N THR A 76 -22.88 13.22 9.49
CA THR A 76 -22.36 11.89 9.12
C THR A 76 -22.09 11.81 7.62
N LEU A 77 -22.99 12.28 6.78
CA LEU A 77 -22.79 12.33 5.33
C LEU A 77 -21.60 13.22 4.95
N SER A 78 -21.50 14.41 5.54
CA SER A 78 -20.39 15.33 5.28
C SER A 78 -19.04 14.77 5.73
N THR A 79 -18.99 14.05 6.86
CA THR A 79 -17.76 13.42 7.35
C THR A 79 -17.34 12.22 6.47
N ASN A 80 -18.33 11.47 5.97
CA ASN A 80 -18.07 10.30 5.13
C ASN A 80 -17.90 10.67 3.65
N SER A 81 -18.25 11.88 3.21
CA SER A 81 -18.03 12.31 1.81
C SER A 81 -16.55 12.27 1.44
N HIS A 82 -15.64 12.56 2.37
CA HIS A 82 -14.19 12.42 2.13
C HIS A 82 -13.77 10.98 1.81
N ILE A 83 -14.46 9.99 2.40
CA ILE A 83 -14.21 8.57 2.08
C ILE A 83 -14.68 8.25 0.66
N LEU A 84 -15.83 8.82 0.26
CA LEU A 84 -16.32 8.69 -1.11
C LEU A 84 -15.39 9.39 -2.11
N ASP A 85 -14.85 10.56 -1.77
CA ASP A 85 -13.88 11.26 -2.64
C ASP A 85 -12.61 10.44 -2.84
N VAL A 86 -12.12 9.75 -1.80
CA VAL A 86 -10.97 8.84 -1.91
C VAL A 86 -11.32 7.64 -2.79
N LEU A 87 -12.46 7.00 -2.58
CA LEU A 87 -12.90 5.84 -3.37
C LEU A 87 -13.19 6.21 -4.83
N VAL A 88 -13.81 7.37 -5.08
CA VAL A 88 -14.09 7.84 -6.45
C VAL A 88 -12.82 8.24 -7.19
N HIS A 89 -11.79 8.75 -6.49
CA HIS A 89 -10.48 9.02 -7.13
C HIS A 89 -9.73 7.74 -7.48
N GLU A 90 -9.91 6.66 -6.71
CA GLU A 90 -9.37 5.35 -7.07
C GLU A 90 -10.14 4.70 -8.25
N ASP A 91 -11.46 4.94 -8.37
CA ASP A 91 -12.28 4.42 -9.49
C ASP A 91 -12.29 5.32 -10.74
N SER A 92 -11.83 6.56 -10.65
CA SER A 92 -11.74 7.48 -11.81
C SER A 92 -10.57 7.17 -12.77
N ASP A 93 -9.87 6.06 -12.58
CA ASP A 93 -9.08 5.39 -13.62
C ASP A 93 -9.97 4.81 -14.77
N GLU A 94 -11.16 5.39 -14.99
CA GLU A 94 -11.94 5.18 -16.23
C GLU A 94 -11.31 5.80 -17.50
N ASP A 95 -10.33 6.64 -17.41
CA ASP A 95 -9.25 6.67 -18.38
C ASP A 95 -8.31 5.47 -18.11
N ARG A 96 -8.80 4.26 -18.33
CA ARG A 96 -7.96 3.13 -18.74
C ARG A 96 -7.31 3.57 -20.06
N ILE A 97 -6.32 4.45 -19.92
CA ILE A 97 -5.27 4.64 -20.89
C ILE A 97 -4.93 3.21 -21.26
N LYS A 98 -5.19 2.81 -22.51
CA LYS A 98 -4.84 1.47 -22.98
C LYS A 98 -3.44 1.24 -22.54
N ASP A 99 -3.24 0.30 -21.60
CA ASP A 99 -1.91 -0.03 -21.07
C ASP A 99 -1.00 -0.31 -22.25
N GLU A 100 -0.14 0.64 -22.58
CA GLU A 100 0.82 0.44 -23.66
C GLU A 100 1.85 -0.58 -23.18
N PRO A 101 2.14 -1.62 -23.98
CA PRO A 101 3.10 -2.63 -23.60
C PRO A 101 4.48 -2.00 -23.39
N VAL A 102 5.15 -2.37 -22.31
CA VAL A 102 6.54 -2.03 -22.06
C VAL A 102 7.40 -3.20 -22.52
N VAL A 103 8.29 -2.93 -23.45
CA VAL A 103 9.28 -3.92 -23.91
C VAL A 103 10.59 -3.63 -23.20
N PHE A 104 11.16 -4.64 -22.51
CA PHE A 104 12.45 -4.59 -21.85
C PHE A 104 13.40 -5.58 -22.54
N GLU A 105 14.21 -5.05 -23.46
CA GLU A 105 15.12 -5.86 -24.27
C GLU A 105 16.58 -5.69 -23.86
N LYS A 106 17.00 -4.47 -23.46
CA LYS A 106 18.40 -4.13 -23.26
C LYS A 106 18.72 -3.68 -21.84
N TYR A 107 18.13 -2.58 -21.38
CA TYR A 107 18.45 -2.01 -20.07
C TYR A 107 17.35 -1.10 -19.52
N ILE A 108 17.37 -0.94 -18.19
CA ILE A 108 16.64 0.11 -17.48
C ILE A 108 17.66 1.11 -16.95
N GLU A 109 17.32 2.39 -16.96
CA GLU A 109 18.23 3.46 -16.52
C GLU A 109 17.48 4.47 -15.66
N LEU A 110 18.01 4.73 -14.47
CA LEU A 110 17.71 5.90 -13.66
C LEU A 110 18.73 6.99 -14.00
N SER A 111 18.26 8.18 -14.40
CA SER A 111 19.12 9.29 -14.79
C SER A 111 18.80 10.53 -13.99
N GLY A 112 19.72 10.92 -13.10
CA GLY A 112 19.58 12.10 -12.25
C GLY A 112 18.39 12.05 -11.31
N ILE A 113 18.04 10.89 -10.77
CA ILE A 113 16.86 10.71 -9.91
C ILE A 113 17.06 11.37 -8.55
N HIS A 114 16.06 12.17 -8.15
CA HIS A 114 15.91 12.71 -6.83
C HIS A 114 14.59 12.22 -6.20
N PHE A 115 14.61 11.92 -4.91
CA PHE A 115 13.42 11.52 -4.16
C PHE A 115 13.49 11.93 -2.70
N GLY A 116 12.34 12.35 -2.16
CA GLY A 116 12.12 12.62 -0.74
C GLY A 116 10.66 12.41 -0.35
N TYR A 117 10.42 11.91 0.86
CA TYR A 117 9.05 11.75 1.39
C TYR A 117 8.41 13.09 1.78
N THR A 118 9.22 14.10 2.04
CA THR A 118 8.81 15.49 2.26
C THR A 118 9.74 16.42 1.47
N PRO A 119 9.32 17.64 1.13
CA PRO A 119 10.17 18.58 0.40
C PRO A 119 11.50 18.90 1.10
N GLU A 120 11.53 18.79 2.44
CA GLU A 120 12.70 19.13 3.27
C GLU A 120 13.65 17.93 3.47
N GLN A 121 13.19 16.69 3.23
CA GLN A 121 13.97 15.49 3.50
C GLN A 121 14.27 14.73 2.21
N ARG A 122 15.44 14.97 1.62
CA ARG A 122 15.95 14.20 0.47
C ARG A 122 16.51 12.86 0.95
N ILE A 123 16.10 11.79 0.28
CA ILE A 123 16.56 10.41 0.55
C ILE A 123 17.48 9.93 -0.59
N LEU A 124 17.18 10.34 -1.82
CA LEU A 124 17.97 10.02 -2.99
C LEU A 124 18.34 11.34 -3.70
N GLU A 125 19.62 11.50 -4.04
CA GLU A 125 20.13 12.71 -4.71
C GLU A 125 20.99 12.32 -5.91
N ASN A 126 20.58 12.79 -7.09
CA ASN A 126 21.31 12.59 -8.36
C ASN A 126 21.68 11.12 -8.62
N ILE A 127 20.74 10.19 -8.38
CA ILE A 127 20.96 8.78 -8.60
C ILE A 127 21.05 8.49 -10.09
N ASN A 128 22.15 7.85 -10.49
CA ASN A 128 22.38 7.33 -11.83
C ASN A 128 22.66 5.83 -11.70
N LEU A 129 21.82 4.98 -12.30
CA LEU A 129 21.93 3.53 -12.26
C LEU A 129 21.44 2.96 -13.57
N LYS A 130 22.29 2.15 -14.21
CA LYS A 130 21.95 1.41 -15.42
C LYS A 130 22.01 -0.09 -15.14
N ILE A 131 20.95 -0.80 -15.50
CA ILE A 131 20.78 -2.23 -15.28
C ILE A 131 20.52 -2.88 -16.62
N SER A 132 21.45 -3.69 -17.11
CA SER A 132 21.27 -4.43 -18.35
C SER A 132 20.43 -5.69 -18.11
N LYS A 133 19.75 -6.14 -19.14
CA LYS A 133 18.99 -7.39 -19.07
C LYS A 133 19.93 -8.56 -18.79
N GLY A 134 19.61 -9.34 -17.76
CA GLY A 134 20.42 -10.47 -17.28
C GLY A 134 21.44 -10.11 -16.21
N ASP A 135 21.66 -8.83 -15.90
CA ASP A 135 22.58 -8.42 -14.83
C ASP A 135 22.06 -8.83 -13.44
N PHE A 136 22.99 -9.25 -12.60
CA PHE A 136 22.79 -9.41 -11.16
C PHE A 136 23.48 -8.27 -10.44
N ILE A 137 22.68 -7.43 -9.74
CA ILE A 137 23.14 -6.19 -9.12
C ILE A 137 23.00 -6.29 -7.60
N GLY A 138 24.06 -5.93 -6.88
CA GLY A 138 24.06 -5.77 -5.44
C GLY A 138 23.92 -4.31 -5.03
N ILE A 139 23.03 -4.01 -4.09
CA ILE A 139 22.89 -2.70 -3.45
C ILE A 139 23.22 -2.86 -1.97
N VAL A 140 24.30 -2.22 -1.53
CA VAL A 140 24.76 -2.19 -0.14
C VAL A 140 24.59 -0.78 0.45
N GLY A 141 24.73 -0.63 1.76
CA GLY A 141 24.65 0.65 2.45
C GLY A 141 24.03 0.51 3.84
N ASN A 142 24.24 1.46 4.71
CA ASN A 142 23.76 1.44 6.10
C ASN A 142 22.24 1.25 6.21
N SER A 143 21.77 0.75 7.35
CA SER A 143 20.32 0.72 7.62
C SER A 143 19.76 2.14 7.57
N GLY A 144 18.64 2.33 6.88
CA GLY A 144 18.04 3.65 6.69
C GLY A 144 18.68 4.52 5.61
N SER A 145 19.69 4.04 4.86
CA SER A 145 20.31 4.83 3.77
C SER A 145 19.41 5.06 2.55
N GLY A 146 18.23 4.41 2.46
CA GLY A 146 17.31 4.57 1.34
C GLY A 146 17.34 3.45 0.29
N LYS A 147 17.98 2.30 0.54
CA LYS A 147 18.05 1.16 -0.39
C LYS A 147 16.69 0.68 -0.88
N SER A 148 15.77 0.41 0.06
CA SER A 148 14.41 0.00 -0.29
C SER A 148 13.64 1.12 -0.99
N THR A 149 13.93 2.40 -0.68
CA THR A 149 13.38 3.56 -1.39
C THR A 149 13.88 3.59 -2.84
N LEU A 150 15.18 3.39 -3.07
CA LEU A 150 15.77 3.33 -4.41
C LEU A 150 15.11 2.25 -5.26
N VAL A 151 14.95 1.05 -4.71
CA VAL A 151 14.34 -0.07 -5.43
C VAL A 151 12.84 0.16 -5.67
N ASN A 152 12.12 0.80 -4.74
CA ASN A 152 10.73 1.18 -4.95
C ASN A 152 10.57 2.27 -6.04
N VAL A 153 11.50 3.23 -6.13
CA VAL A 153 11.54 4.21 -7.22
C VAL A 153 11.85 3.52 -8.55
N LEU A 154 12.83 2.61 -8.56
CA LEU A 154 13.19 1.83 -9.75
C LEU A 154 12.00 1.00 -10.26
N ALA A 155 11.25 0.36 -9.37
CA ALA A 155 10.06 -0.42 -9.73
C ALA A 155 8.81 0.45 -10.00
N SER A 156 8.93 1.78 -10.02
CA SER A 156 7.82 2.74 -10.17
C SER A 156 6.70 2.55 -9.12
N LEU A 157 7.05 2.07 -7.93
CA LEU A 157 6.15 2.02 -6.76
C LEU A 157 6.14 3.34 -5.99
N LEU A 158 7.19 4.16 -6.17
CA LEU A 158 7.31 5.53 -5.67
C LEU A 158 7.71 6.45 -6.83
N TYR A 159 7.07 7.61 -6.90
CA TYR A 159 7.35 8.60 -7.96
C TYR A 159 8.52 9.48 -7.56
N HIS A 160 9.53 9.54 -8.43
CA HIS A 160 10.65 10.47 -8.27
C HIS A 160 10.21 11.93 -8.43
N THR A 161 10.88 12.83 -7.73
CA THR A 161 10.58 14.27 -7.79
C THR A 161 11.27 14.94 -8.97
N GLU A 162 12.49 14.50 -9.31
CA GLU A 162 13.30 15.01 -10.43
C GLU A 162 14.04 13.83 -11.09
N GLY A 163 14.47 14.00 -12.32
CA GLY A 163 15.19 12.99 -13.10
C GLY A 163 14.31 12.26 -14.09
N ARG A 164 14.79 11.12 -14.60
CA ARG A 164 14.09 10.29 -15.60
C ARG A 164 14.34 8.82 -15.36
N LEU A 165 13.28 8.02 -15.50
CA LEU A 165 13.36 6.57 -15.62
C LEU A 165 13.19 6.22 -17.10
N LEU A 166 14.17 5.50 -17.65
CA LEU A 166 14.18 5.11 -19.06
C LEU A 166 14.19 3.58 -19.18
N VAL A 167 13.47 3.07 -20.16
CA VAL A 167 13.49 1.66 -20.58
C VAL A 167 13.97 1.63 -22.02
N ASP A 168 15.09 0.96 -22.28
CA ASP A 168 15.76 0.88 -23.58
C ASP A 168 16.00 2.26 -24.22
N GLY A 169 16.31 3.28 -23.38
CA GLY A 169 16.58 4.66 -23.78
C GLY A 169 15.35 5.54 -23.96
N LEU A 170 14.14 4.99 -23.79
CA LEU A 170 12.89 5.75 -23.90
C LEU A 170 12.36 6.08 -22.50
N PRO A 171 11.94 7.33 -22.22
CA PRO A 171 11.31 7.67 -20.94
C PRO A 171 10.03 6.86 -20.71
N LEU A 172 9.90 6.31 -19.51
CA LEU A 172 8.67 5.63 -19.08
C LEU A 172 7.52 6.64 -19.03
N ARG A 173 6.41 6.33 -19.72
CA ARG A 173 5.19 7.14 -19.74
C ARG A 173 4.23 6.67 -18.65
N SER A 174 3.38 7.57 -18.16
CA SER A 174 2.35 7.22 -17.17
C SER A 174 1.42 6.10 -17.67
N SER A 175 1.10 6.07 -18.97
CA SER A 175 0.31 4.98 -19.59
C SER A 175 0.99 3.61 -19.57
N GLN A 176 2.28 3.56 -19.30
CA GLN A 176 3.10 2.34 -19.31
C GLN A 176 3.45 1.84 -17.91
N GLU A 177 3.18 2.62 -16.86
CA GLU A 177 3.64 2.31 -15.49
C GLU A 177 3.09 0.97 -14.97
N ASN A 178 1.83 0.64 -15.25
CA ASN A 178 1.25 -0.62 -14.83
C ASN A 178 1.97 -1.80 -15.49
N GLN A 179 2.17 -1.74 -16.81
CA GLN A 179 2.89 -2.78 -17.55
C GLN A 179 4.36 -2.86 -17.10
N TYR A 180 4.98 -1.73 -16.81
CA TYR A 180 6.34 -1.68 -16.27
C TYR A 180 6.45 -2.38 -14.91
N ARG A 181 5.50 -2.16 -13.99
CA ARG A 181 5.46 -2.83 -12.69
C ARG A 181 5.31 -4.35 -12.81
N TYR A 182 4.65 -4.83 -13.85
CA TYR A 182 4.54 -6.28 -14.11
C TYR A 182 5.88 -6.95 -14.44
N LEU A 183 6.88 -6.18 -14.93
CA LEU A 183 8.23 -6.71 -15.16
C LEU A 183 8.92 -7.14 -13.86
N PHE A 184 8.51 -6.62 -12.71
CA PHE A 184 9.18 -6.84 -11.44
C PHE A 184 8.48 -7.89 -10.58
N SER A 185 9.28 -8.67 -9.87
CA SER A 185 8.84 -9.50 -8.75
C SER A 185 9.67 -9.17 -7.52
N TYR A 186 9.01 -8.80 -6.42
CA TYR A 186 9.66 -8.34 -5.19
C TYR A 186 9.53 -9.40 -4.10
N VAL A 187 10.64 -9.98 -3.69
CA VAL A 187 10.75 -10.93 -2.58
C VAL A 187 11.37 -10.20 -1.39
N LYS A 188 10.56 -9.93 -0.38
CA LYS A 188 10.98 -9.24 0.86
C LYS A 188 11.52 -10.22 1.91
N GLN A 189 12.24 -9.68 2.88
CA GLN A 189 12.68 -10.43 4.07
C GLN A 189 11.48 -11.04 4.80
N ASP A 190 10.46 -10.24 5.08
CA ASP A 190 9.20 -10.71 5.67
C ASP A 190 8.23 -11.09 4.55
N VAL A 191 8.18 -12.38 4.26
CA VAL A 191 7.34 -12.92 3.21
C VAL A 191 5.88 -12.89 3.62
N PHE A 192 5.06 -12.20 2.83
CA PHE A 192 3.62 -12.25 2.97
C PHE A 192 3.07 -13.58 2.47
N MET A 193 2.30 -14.27 3.34
CA MET A 193 1.56 -15.49 3.02
C MET A 193 0.08 -15.27 3.25
N ILE A 194 -0.75 -15.73 2.31
CA ILE A 194 -2.20 -15.82 2.52
C ILE A 194 -2.52 -17.09 3.29
N ASN A 195 -3.58 -17.05 4.09
CA ASN A 195 -4.06 -18.22 4.83
C ASN A 195 -4.80 -19.17 3.87
N ASP A 196 -4.04 -19.82 3.01
CA ASP A 196 -4.49 -20.76 1.98
C ASP A 196 -3.44 -21.85 1.76
N THR A 197 -3.61 -22.66 0.75
CA THR A 197 -2.70 -23.76 0.37
C THR A 197 -1.35 -23.26 -0.16
N ILE A 198 -0.36 -24.16 -0.24
CA ILE A 198 0.91 -23.90 -0.93
C ILE A 198 0.64 -23.53 -2.39
N LEU A 199 -0.28 -24.24 -3.06
CA LEU A 199 -0.68 -23.98 -4.44
C LEU A 199 -1.08 -22.51 -4.65
N HIS A 200 -2.05 -22.02 -3.87
CA HIS A 200 -2.54 -20.65 -3.98
C HIS A 200 -1.53 -19.61 -3.48
N ASN A 201 -0.60 -19.98 -2.62
CA ASN A 201 0.50 -19.10 -2.26
C ASN A 201 1.56 -18.96 -3.36
N VAL A 202 1.75 -19.95 -4.22
CA VAL A 202 2.62 -19.87 -5.41
C VAL A 202 1.91 -19.16 -6.56
N ALA A 203 0.70 -19.59 -6.91
CA ALA A 203 -0.11 -19.02 -7.98
C ALA A 203 -0.97 -17.84 -7.47
N PHE A 204 -0.35 -16.95 -6.71
CA PHE A 204 -1.01 -15.83 -6.06
C PHE A 204 -1.84 -14.99 -7.05
N VAL A 205 -3.13 -14.76 -6.71
CA VAL A 205 -4.10 -14.00 -7.55
C VAL A 205 -4.58 -14.75 -8.82
N ASP A 206 -4.09 -15.94 -9.13
CA ASP A 206 -4.57 -16.72 -10.25
C ASP A 206 -5.78 -17.57 -9.80
N GLU A 207 -6.97 -17.29 -10.37
CA GLU A 207 -8.20 -18.02 -10.05
C GLU A 207 -8.22 -19.44 -10.60
N SER A 208 -7.40 -19.73 -11.62
CA SER A 208 -7.28 -21.03 -12.28
C SER A 208 -5.82 -21.44 -12.45
N PRO A 209 -5.13 -21.78 -11.33
CA PRO A 209 -3.69 -22.05 -11.33
C PRO A 209 -3.30 -23.15 -12.31
N ASP A 210 -2.26 -22.89 -13.10
CA ASP A 210 -1.58 -23.92 -13.88
C ASP A 210 -0.76 -24.83 -12.96
N LEU A 211 -1.28 -26.03 -12.73
CA LEU A 211 -0.71 -26.99 -11.79
C LEU A 211 0.70 -27.45 -12.19
N GLU A 212 0.92 -27.71 -13.48
CA GLU A 212 2.23 -28.16 -13.99
C GLU A 212 3.28 -27.07 -13.78
N ARG A 213 2.90 -25.84 -14.07
CA ARG A 213 3.76 -24.67 -13.85
C ARG A 213 4.06 -24.45 -12.37
N VAL A 214 3.07 -24.58 -11.47
CA VAL A 214 3.30 -24.50 -10.02
C VAL A 214 4.29 -25.55 -9.56
N LEU A 215 4.10 -26.82 -9.97
CA LEU A 215 5.00 -27.92 -9.62
C LEU A 215 6.42 -27.70 -10.16
N SER A 216 6.56 -27.20 -11.37
CA SER A 216 7.85 -26.83 -11.97
C SER A 216 8.54 -25.71 -11.17
N CYS A 217 7.79 -24.68 -10.75
CA CYS A 217 8.35 -23.61 -9.91
C CYS A 217 8.80 -24.12 -8.53
N LEU A 218 8.02 -25.01 -7.90
CA LEU A 218 8.36 -25.62 -6.62
C LEU A 218 9.57 -26.52 -6.71
N ASP A 219 9.75 -27.22 -7.84
CA ASP A 219 10.95 -28.04 -8.09
C ASP A 219 12.21 -27.18 -8.21
N LYS A 220 12.15 -26.09 -8.99
CA LYS A 220 13.25 -25.14 -9.14
C LYS A 220 13.74 -24.56 -7.80
N VAL A 221 12.87 -24.42 -6.81
CA VAL A 221 13.24 -23.92 -5.48
C VAL A 221 13.50 -25.04 -4.46
N ASN A 222 13.66 -26.28 -4.92
CA ASN A 222 13.96 -27.46 -4.08
C ASN A 222 12.94 -27.67 -2.94
N LEU A 223 11.63 -27.54 -3.24
CA LEU A 223 10.55 -27.82 -2.30
C LEU A 223 9.84 -29.15 -2.57
N THR A 224 10.07 -29.80 -3.71
CA THR A 224 9.38 -31.03 -4.14
C THR A 224 9.47 -32.15 -3.10
N GLU A 225 10.67 -32.44 -2.57
CA GLU A 225 10.84 -33.53 -1.60
C GLU A 225 10.14 -33.23 -0.27
N TRP A 226 10.18 -32.00 0.19
CA TRP A 226 9.43 -31.59 1.37
C TRP A 226 7.90 -31.72 1.15
N ILE A 227 7.38 -31.28 0.01
CA ILE A 227 5.95 -31.36 -0.32
C ILE A 227 5.48 -32.80 -0.34
N LYS A 228 6.29 -33.76 -0.82
CA LYS A 228 5.97 -35.19 -0.80
C LYS A 228 5.82 -35.76 0.63
N THR A 229 6.39 -35.11 1.64
CA THR A 229 6.22 -35.52 3.05
C THR A 229 4.91 -35.06 3.67
N LEU A 230 4.19 -34.15 3.02
CA LEU A 230 2.93 -33.60 3.51
C LEU A 230 1.74 -34.47 3.08
N SER A 231 0.75 -34.65 3.98
CA SER A 231 -0.43 -35.48 3.71
C SER A 231 -1.24 -35.02 2.50
N ASP A 232 -1.35 -33.70 2.34
CA ASP A 232 -2.15 -33.07 1.30
C ASP A 232 -1.28 -32.48 0.17
N GLY A 233 0.04 -32.73 0.20
CA GLY A 233 0.96 -32.24 -0.81
C GLY A 233 0.90 -30.73 -0.99
N ILE A 234 0.75 -30.25 -2.22
CA ILE A 234 0.64 -28.81 -2.54
C ILE A 234 -0.67 -28.16 -2.03
N TYR A 235 -1.69 -28.96 -1.67
CA TYR A 235 -2.95 -28.49 -1.10
C TYR A 235 -2.88 -28.31 0.41
N THR A 236 -1.71 -28.51 1.03
CA THR A 236 -1.48 -28.27 2.46
C THR A 236 -1.60 -26.79 2.77
N PRO A 237 -2.46 -26.39 3.75
CA PRO A 237 -2.58 -25.00 4.19
C PRO A 237 -1.29 -24.53 4.88
N VAL A 238 -0.82 -23.33 4.51
CA VAL A 238 0.38 -22.74 5.14
C VAL A 238 0.09 -22.09 6.49
N GLY A 239 -1.20 -21.93 6.84
CA GLY A 239 -1.66 -21.29 8.05
C GLY A 239 -1.63 -19.76 8.01
N GLU A 240 -2.11 -19.13 9.07
CA GLU A 240 -2.13 -17.68 9.20
C GLU A 240 -0.70 -17.13 9.18
N LEU A 241 -0.42 -16.19 8.28
CA LEU A 241 0.92 -15.63 8.03
C LEU A 241 2.01 -16.70 7.78
N GLY A 242 1.63 -17.90 7.35
CA GLY A 242 2.56 -18.99 7.06
C GLY A 242 3.18 -19.64 8.31
N ASN A 243 2.45 -19.71 9.43
CA ASN A 243 2.95 -20.27 10.69
C ASN A 243 3.15 -21.81 10.66
N HIS A 244 2.60 -22.50 9.65
CA HIS A 244 2.77 -23.95 9.50
C HIS A 244 4.02 -24.31 8.67
N VAL A 245 4.76 -23.33 8.17
CA VAL A 245 5.96 -23.53 7.34
C VAL A 245 7.17 -22.83 7.95
N SER A 246 8.36 -23.41 7.80
CA SER A 246 9.59 -22.79 8.30
C SER A 246 9.94 -21.49 7.55
N GLY A 247 10.80 -20.65 8.13
CA GLY A 247 11.28 -19.43 7.49
C GLY A 247 11.88 -19.67 6.10
N GLY A 248 12.72 -20.70 5.97
CA GLY A 248 13.32 -21.07 4.69
C GLY A 248 12.33 -21.62 3.67
N GLN A 249 11.29 -22.34 4.12
CA GLN A 249 10.20 -22.78 3.25
C GLN A 249 9.36 -21.58 2.77
N ARG A 250 9.02 -20.62 3.67
CA ARG A 250 8.32 -19.39 3.27
C ARG A 250 9.08 -18.62 2.20
N GLN A 251 10.38 -18.41 2.39
CA GLN A 251 11.22 -17.72 1.40
C GLN A 251 11.22 -18.44 0.05
N ARG A 252 11.38 -19.74 0.04
CA ARG A 252 11.37 -20.52 -1.21
C ARG A 252 9.99 -20.54 -1.88
N ILE A 253 8.89 -20.57 -1.13
CA ILE A 253 7.54 -20.40 -1.68
C ILE A 253 7.40 -18.99 -2.31
N ALA A 254 7.94 -17.94 -1.69
CA ALA A 254 7.93 -16.59 -2.27
C ALA A 254 8.75 -16.50 -3.55
N ILE A 255 9.89 -17.20 -3.64
CA ILE A 255 10.67 -17.28 -4.88
C ILE A 255 9.91 -18.09 -5.94
N ALA A 256 9.25 -19.20 -5.57
CA ALA A 256 8.40 -19.96 -6.48
C ALA A 256 7.24 -19.10 -7.03
N ARG A 257 6.60 -18.29 -6.19
CA ARG A 257 5.58 -17.28 -6.58
C ARG A 257 6.16 -16.30 -7.60
N ALA A 258 7.37 -15.80 -7.36
CA ALA A 258 8.04 -14.88 -8.26
C ALA A 258 8.33 -15.53 -9.62
N LEU A 259 8.77 -16.79 -9.63
CA LEU A 259 8.97 -17.59 -10.84
C LEU A 259 7.65 -17.89 -11.58
N TYR A 260 6.58 -18.17 -10.83
CA TYR A 260 5.25 -18.41 -11.41
C TYR A 260 4.71 -17.16 -12.12
N LYS A 261 4.96 -15.97 -11.57
CA LYS A 261 4.61 -14.70 -12.22
C LYS A 261 5.36 -14.47 -13.54
N ASP A 262 6.51 -15.13 -13.75
CA ASP A 262 7.41 -14.99 -14.91
C ASP A 262 7.93 -13.56 -15.12
N ALA A 263 8.25 -12.89 -14.03
CA ALA A 263 8.84 -11.56 -14.08
C ALA A 263 10.19 -11.57 -14.82
N GLU A 264 10.55 -10.42 -15.40
CA GLU A 264 11.86 -10.22 -16.05
C GLU A 264 12.94 -9.75 -15.05
N ILE A 265 12.51 -9.07 -13.97
CA ILE A 265 13.39 -8.47 -12.97
C ILE A 265 12.95 -8.92 -11.57
N PHE A 266 13.87 -9.49 -10.83
CA PHE A 266 13.65 -9.98 -9.49
C PHE A 266 14.35 -9.08 -8.48
N ILE A 267 13.64 -8.63 -7.46
CA ILE A 267 14.19 -7.86 -6.35
C ILE A 267 14.21 -8.73 -5.11
N PHE A 268 15.39 -8.90 -4.53
CA PHE A 268 15.62 -9.67 -3.30
C PHE A 268 16.06 -8.72 -2.19
N ASP A 269 15.17 -8.45 -1.24
CA ASP A 269 15.43 -7.56 -0.12
C ASP A 269 15.73 -8.40 1.13
N GLU A 270 17.01 -8.56 1.44
CA GLU A 270 17.53 -9.30 2.60
C GLU A 270 16.97 -10.73 2.73
N VAL A 271 16.71 -11.40 1.61
CA VAL A 271 15.95 -12.67 1.54
C VAL A 271 16.56 -13.83 2.29
N THR A 272 17.86 -13.82 2.58
CA THR A 272 18.51 -14.88 3.35
C THR A 272 18.77 -14.51 4.80
N ASN A 273 18.30 -13.33 5.26
CA ASN A 273 18.37 -12.98 6.67
C ASN A 273 17.50 -13.95 7.49
N ASN A 274 17.97 -14.26 8.70
CA ASN A 274 17.28 -15.17 9.63
C ASN A 274 17.10 -16.62 9.13
N LEU A 275 17.78 -17.02 8.03
CA LEU A 275 17.82 -18.41 7.60
C LEU A 275 19.03 -19.13 8.19
N ASP A 276 18.83 -20.40 8.59
CA ASP A 276 19.92 -21.31 8.89
C ASP A 276 20.80 -21.59 7.65
N MET A 277 22.01 -22.08 7.86
CA MET A 277 22.99 -22.29 6.79
C MET A 277 22.46 -23.16 5.65
N HIS A 278 21.71 -24.21 5.97
CA HIS A 278 21.17 -25.14 4.97
C HIS A 278 20.06 -24.48 4.13
N SER A 279 19.09 -23.85 4.77
CA SER A 279 18.02 -23.12 4.12
C SER A 279 18.54 -21.96 3.25
N ARG A 280 19.59 -21.27 3.74
CA ARG A 280 20.27 -20.21 2.99
C ARG A 280 20.89 -20.74 1.69
N GLN A 281 21.67 -21.84 1.77
CA GLN A 281 22.29 -22.44 0.58
C GLN A 281 21.25 -22.89 -0.44
N GLN A 282 20.13 -23.48 0.00
CA GLN A 282 19.04 -23.88 -0.88
C GLN A 282 18.37 -22.68 -1.55
N THR A 283 18.20 -21.59 -0.81
CA THR A 283 17.63 -20.34 -1.35
C THR A 283 18.56 -19.73 -2.40
N LEU A 284 19.87 -19.66 -2.15
CA LEU A 284 20.83 -19.13 -3.12
C LEU A 284 20.86 -19.98 -4.40
N LYS A 285 20.84 -21.31 -4.29
CA LYS A 285 20.74 -22.20 -5.47
C LYS A 285 19.47 -21.94 -6.29
N ALA A 286 18.34 -21.71 -5.63
CA ALA A 286 17.10 -21.36 -6.32
C ALA A 286 17.20 -20.02 -7.07
N ILE A 287 17.95 -19.06 -6.55
CA ILE A 287 18.19 -17.77 -7.20
C ILE A 287 19.19 -17.90 -8.37
N GLU A 288 20.20 -18.78 -8.27
CA GLU A 288 21.16 -19.03 -9.37
C GLU A 288 20.48 -19.47 -10.67
N ILE A 289 19.34 -20.20 -10.58
CA ILE A 289 18.55 -20.60 -11.74
C ILE A 289 18.07 -19.38 -12.55
N LEU A 290 17.83 -18.23 -11.91
CA LEU A 290 17.44 -17.00 -12.61
C LEU A 290 18.54 -16.52 -13.55
N LYS A 291 19.83 -16.63 -13.12
CA LYS A 291 20.99 -16.26 -13.94
C LYS A 291 21.11 -17.15 -15.16
N GLU A 292 20.89 -18.45 -14.98
CA GLU A 292 20.91 -19.44 -16.09
C GLU A 292 19.77 -19.19 -17.09
N THR A 293 18.64 -18.64 -16.63
CA THR A 293 17.49 -18.33 -17.50
C THR A 293 17.52 -16.90 -18.08
N GLY A 294 18.62 -16.16 -17.88
CA GLY A 294 18.79 -14.79 -18.41
C GLY A 294 17.89 -13.73 -17.77
N LYS A 295 17.35 -14.01 -16.57
CA LYS A 295 16.57 -13.03 -15.79
C LYS A 295 17.47 -12.05 -15.08
N THR A 296 17.00 -10.84 -14.84
CA THR A 296 17.72 -9.78 -14.11
C THR A 296 17.42 -9.86 -12.62
N ALA A 297 18.41 -9.65 -11.75
CA ALA A 297 18.22 -9.68 -10.32
C ALA A 297 18.87 -8.50 -9.60
N ILE A 298 18.20 -7.97 -8.58
CA ILE A 298 18.67 -6.88 -7.73
C ILE A 298 18.64 -7.37 -6.27
N PHE A 299 19.79 -7.34 -5.62
CA PHE A 299 19.94 -7.75 -4.23
C PHE A 299 20.15 -6.54 -3.33
N ILE A 300 19.31 -6.38 -2.32
CA ILE A 300 19.60 -5.53 -1.17
C ILE A 300 20.17 -6.46 -0.10
N THR A 301 21.47 -6.40 0.14
CA THR A 301 22.14 -7.32 1.05
C THR A 301 23.47 -6.79 1.56
N HIS A 302 23.93 -7.35 2.70
CA HIS A 302 25.28 -7.15 3.23
C HIS A 302 26.09 -8.44 3.23
N LYS A 303 25.55 -9.53 2.66
CA LYS A 303 26.16 -10.86 2.71
C LYS A 303 27.06 -11.09 1.51
N GLU A 304 28.32 -11.44 1.79
CA GLU A 304 29.33 -11.67 0.75
C GLU A 304 28.92 -12.74 -0.27
N ASP A 305 28.22 -13.80 0.17
CA ASP A 305 27.82 -14.89 -0.72
C ASP A 305 26.85 -14.40 -1.79
N GLU A 306 25.90 -13.52 -1.44
CA GLU A 306 24.96 -12.90 -2.37
C GLU A 306 25.67 -11.91 -3.27
N LEU A 307 26.58 -11.10 -2.71
CA LEU A 307 27.37 -10.12 -3.48
C LEU A 307 28.34 -10.79 -4.47
N LYS A 308 28.82 -12.02 -4.17
CA LYS A 308 29.64 -12.80 -5.12
C LYS A 308 28.88 -13.20 -6.39
N MET A 309 27.55 -13.37 -6.28
CA MET A 309 26.69 -13.67 -7.43
C MET A 309 26.45 -12.45 -8.32
N CYS A 310 26.68 -11.23 -7.80
CA CYS A 310 26.42 -9.98 -8.51
C CYS A 310 27.53 -9.64 -9.50
N ASP A 311 27.14 -9.16 -10.68
CA ASP A 311 28.03 -8.67 -11.71
C ASP A 311 28.53 -7.25 -11.36
N HIS A 312 27.64 -6.44 -10.76
CA HIS A 312 27.92 -5.08 -10.28
C HIS A 312 27.44 -4.92 -8.84
N VAL A 313 28.15 -4.14 -8.05
CA VAL A 313 27.77 -3.81 -6.67
C VAL A 313 27.83 -2.29 -6.50
N TYR A 314 26.76 -1.73 -5.98
CA TYR A 314 26.62 -0.30 -5.71
C TYR A 314 26.44 -0.06 -4.21
N SER A 315 27.16 0.94 -3.66
CA SER A 315 26.97 1.44 -2.29
C SER A 315 26.10 2.69 -2.31
N LEU A 316 25.05 2.70 -1.50
CA LEU A 316 24.22 3.88 -1.27
C LEU A 316 24.67 4.58 0.00
N GLU A 317 25.42 5.66 -0.18
CA GLU A 317 26.02 6.48 0.88
C GLU A 317 25.67 7.94 0.69
N GLU A 318 25.38 8.65 1.77
CA GLU A 318 25.06 10.10 1.75
C GLU A 318 24.06 10.47 0.65
N ASN A 319 22.98 9.69 0.51
CA ASN A 319 21.91 9.82 -0.52
C ASN A 319 22.36 9.62 -1.98
N SER A 320 23.62 9.23 -2.21
CA SER A 320 24.22 9.06 -3.55
C SER A 320 24.59 7.59 -3.79
N LEU A 321 24.58 7.16 -5.04
CA LEU A 321 24.90 5.79 -5.44
C LEU A 321 26.30 5.76 -6.07
N ILE A 322 27.16 4.88 -5.57
CA ILE A 322 28.55 4.72 -6.02
C ILE A 322 28.77 3.25 -6.39
N GLU A 323 29.31 2.99 -7.57
CA GLU A 323 29.71 1.64 -7.96
C GLU A 323 31.01 1.24 -7.23
N VAL A 324 30.99 0.06 -6.59
CA VAL A 324 32.14 -0.45 -5.82
C VAL A 324 32.71 -1.75 -6.38
N LYS A 325 32.01 -2.38 -7.35
CA LYS A 325 32.46 -3.55 -8.09
C LYS A 325 31.84 -3.58 -9.47
#